data_b7f6837a8d01eb987fedb767346b2231
#
_entry.id   b7f6837a8d01eb987fedb767346b2231
#
_cell.length_a   1.000
_cell.length_b   1.000
_cell.length_c   1.000
_cell.angle_alpha   90.00
_cell.angle_beta   90.00
_cell.angle_gamma   90.00
#
_symmetry.space_group_name_H-M   'P 1'
#
loop_
_entity.id
_entity.type
_entity.pdbx_description
1 polymer ?
#
loop_
_entity_poly.entity_id
_entity_poly.type
_entity_poly.pdbx_seq_one_letter_code
_entity_poly.pdbx_strand_id
1 'polypeptide(L)'
;YEKNHDLAQALWKEDIRECKILAGMLQPIETFYPEIADIWVENIRNIEIAELTCMNLFQHLPYAPAKSFHWIADEQEYIQTCGFLTAARLLMKKGDMTERASGELLDQAICAVHSDSYHVRNAALLVIRKYMQHSEEHAFQVCRLVEGMADSTLEGEQMLYNMVKEETEE
;
A
#
# COMPACT_ATOMS: atom_id res chain seq x y z
N TYR A 1 -6.48 -5.13 23.60
CA TYR A 1 -6.98 -3.76 23.85
C TYR A 1 -8.44 -3.68 23.45
N GLU A 2 -9.21 -3.02 24.28
CA GLU A 2 -10.60 -2.73 23.97
C GLU A 2 -10.68 -1.54 22.99
N LYS A 3 -11.39 -1.72 21.89
CA LYS A 3 -11.52 -0.67 20.86
C LYS A 3 -12.37 0.48 21.39
N ASN A 4 -12.00 1.72 21.02
CA ASN A 4 -12.70 2.92 21.48
C ASN A 4 -12.63 4.02 20.41
N HIS A 5 -13.77 4.29 19.77
CA HIS A 5 -13.89 5.26 18.70
C HIS A 5 -13.54 6.69 19.16
N ASP A 6 -14.16 7.16 20.24
CA ASP A 6 -13.96 8.55 20.69
C ASP A 6 -12.53 8.82 21.11
N LEU A 7 -11.90 7.87 21.80
CA LEU A 7 -10.51 7.97 22.18
C LEU A 7 -9.59 7.96 20.96
N ALA A 8 -9.85 7.07 20.01
CA ALA A 8 -9.08 6.99 18.78
C ALA A 8 -9.14 8.29 17.97
N GLN A 9 -10.34 8.87 17.82
CA GLN A 9 -10.52 10.14 17.13
C GLN A 9 -9.78 11.29 17.85
N ALA A 10 -9.83 11.32 19.17
CA ALA A 10 -9.11 12.32 19.97
C ALA A 10 -7.60 12.19 19.82
N LEU A 11 -7.08 10.95 19.88
CA LEU A 11 -5.65 10.68 19.72
C LEU A 11 -5.14 11.03 18.31
N TRP A 12 -5.93 10.75 17.29
CA TRP A 12 -5.54 11.06 15.92
C TRP A 12 -5.34 12.56 15.66
N LYS A 13 -6.08 13.40 16.38
CA LYS A 13 -5.97 14.87 16.26
C LYS A 13 -4.70 15.42 16.87
N GLU A 14 -4.05 14.67 17.76
CA GLU A 14 -2.79 15.10 18.34
C GLU A 14 -1.66 14.97 17.32
N ASP A 15 -0.85 16.00 17.18
CA ASP A 15 0.32 15.97 16.29
C ASP A 15 1.51 15.30 17.02
N ILE A 16 1.25 14.11 17.53
CA ILE A 16 2.21 13.27 18.24
C ILE A 16 2.21 11.90 17.61
N ARG A 17 3.38 11.44 17.19
CA ARG A 17 3.56 10.15 16.47
C ARG A 17 2.90 8.99 17.22
N GLU A 18 3.19 8.83 18.50
CA GLU A 18 2.69 7.75 19.32
C GLU A 18 1.17 7.79 19.47
N CYS A 19 0.59 8.97 19.56
CA CYS A 19 -0.86 9.16 19.62
C CYS A 19 -1.54 8.69 18.33
N LYS A 20 -0.97 9.02 17.17
CA LYS A 20 -1.52 8.57 15.88
C LYS A 20 -1.41 7.06 15.70
N ILE A 21 -0.29 6.47 16.09
CA ILE A 21 -0.10 5.02 16.05
C ILE A 21 -1.13 4.31 16.93
N LEU A 22 -1.28 4.78 18.17
CA LEU A 22 -2.24 4.22 19.10
C LEU A 22 -3.68 4.38 18.61
N ALA A 23 -4.01 5.52 17.99
CA ALA A 23 -5.32 5.75 17.40
C ALA A 23 -5.69 4.66 16.39
N GLY A 24 -4.77 4.31 15.48
CA GLY A 24 -4.97 3.24 14.50
C GLY A 24 -5.21 1.86 15.15
N MET A 25 -4.58 1.61 16.29
CA MET A 25 -4.77 0.37 17.04
C MET A 25 -6.10 0.30 17.79
N LEU A 26 -6.62 1.43 18.22
CA LEU A 26 -7.84 1.51 19.06
C LEU A 26 -9.11 1.73 18.26
N GLN A 27 -9.03 2.18 17.02
CA GLN A 27 -10.20 2.51 16.23
C GLN A 27 -11.01 1.27 15.84
N PRO A 28 -12.31 1.19 16.19
CA PRO A 28 -13.19 0.14 15.69
C PRO A 28 -13.46 0.31 14.18
N ILE A 29 -13.44 -0.77 13.42
CA ILE A 29 -13.73 -0.72 11.98
C ILE A 29 -15.20 -0.41 11.69
N GLU A 30 -16.10 -0.80 12.59
CA GLU A 30 -17.55 -0.66 12.44
C GLU A 30 -18.01 0.81 12.43
N THR A 31 -17.25 1.69 13.07
CA THR A 31 -17.54 3.13 13.14
C THR A 31 -16.60 3.98 12.32
N PHE A 32 -15.69 3.35 11.57
CA PHE A 32 -14.73 4.05 10.73
C PHE A 32 -15.27 4.16 9.30
N TYR A 33 -16.04 5.21 9.04
CA TYR A 33 -16.67 5.41 7.74
C TYR A 33 -15.68 5.89 6.69
N PRO A 34 -15.97 5.66 5.38
CA PRO A 34 -15.04 6.05 4.30
C PRO A 34 -14.60 7.51 4.34
N GLU A 35 -15.48 8.43 4.74
CA GLU A 35 -15.17 9.85 4.85
C GLU A 35 -14.13 10.13 5.95
N ILE A 36 -14.18 9.38 7.05
CA ILE A 36 -13.19 9.49 8.14
C ILE A 36 -11.84 8.95 7.66
N ALA A 37 -11.85 7.86 6.90
CA ALA A 37 -10.63 7.30 6.32
C ALA A 37 -9.92 8.31 5.41
N ASP A 38 -10.67 9.05 4.60
CA ASP A 38 -10.12 10.09 3.73
C ASP A 38 -9.50 11.23 4.54
N ILE A 39 -10.13 11.63 5.64
CA ILE A 39 -9.58 12.65 6.55
C ILE A 39 -8.29 12.15 7.19
N TRP A 40 -8.27 10.92 7.67
CA TRP A 40 -7.09 10.35 8.32
C TRP A 40 -5.91 10.24 7.36
N VAL A 41 -6.13 9.74 6.15
CA VAL A 41 -5.04 9.57 5.17
C VAL A 41 -4.44 10.93 4.77
N GLU A 42 -5.25 11.97 4.69
CA GLU A 42 -4.77 13.34 4.42
C GLU A 42 -3.85 13.88 5.52
N ASN A 43 -3.99 13.39 6.75
CA ASN A 43 -3.19 13.81 7.90
C ASN A 43 -1.91 13.01 8.11
N ILE A 44 -1.65 12.00 7.28
CA ILE A 44 -0.43 11.19 7.35
C ILE A 44 0.70 11.91 6.63
N ARG A 45 1.78 12.20 7.36
CA ARG A 45 2.97 12.90 6.86
C ARG A 45 4.27 12.19 7.22
N ASN A 46 4.19 10.94 7.65
CA ASN A 46 5.32 10.16 8.10
C ASN A 46 5.14 8.71 7.63
N ILE A 47 6.21 8.10 7.10
CA ILE A 47 6.14 6.76 6.53
C ILE A 47 5.80 5.70 7.58
N GLU A 48 6.30 5.81 8.78
CA GLU A 48 6.01 4.86 9.85
C GLU A 48 4.52 4.89 10.24
N ILE A 49 3.95 6.10 10.35
CA ILE A 49 2.51 6.26 10.61
C ILE A 49 1.70 5.65 9.47
N ALA A 50 2.12 5.89 8.22
CA ALA A 50 1.48 5.29 7.05
C ALA A 50 1.49 3.76 7.12
N GLU A 51 2.66 3.16 7.34
CA GLU A 51 2.82 1.72 7.42
C GLU A 51 1.98 1.09 8.54
N LEU A 52 2.03 1.66 9.73
CA LEU A 52 1.32 1.12 10.89
C LEU A 52 -0.20 1.33 10.80
N THR A 53 -0.66 2.46 10.27
CA THR A 53 -2.10 2.69 10.09
C THR A 53 -2.67 1.77 9.02
N CYS A 54 -1.97 1.55 7.92
CA CYS A 54 -2.38 0.58 6.90
C CYS A 54 -2.43 -0.84 7.48
N MET A 55 -1.44 -1.23 8.26
CA MET A 55 -1.37 -2.55 8.89
C MET A 55 -2.46 -2.76 9.95
N ASN A 56 -2.63 -1.80 10.86
CA ASN A 56 -3.51 -1.96 12.02
C ASN A 56 -4.98 -1.67 11.71
N LEU A 57 -5.28 -0.82 10.74
CA LEU A 57 -6.62 -0.32 10.51
C LEU A 57 -7.08 -0.48 9.05
N PHE A 58 -6.40 0.17 8.10
CA PHE A 58 -6.94 0.33 6.74
C PHE A 58 -7.16 -1.00 6.03
N GLN A 59 -6.27 -1.97 6.18
CA GLN A 59 -6.44 -3.28 5.55
C GLN A 59 -7.67 -4.06 6.04
N HIS A 60 -8.18 -3.74 7.21
CA HIS A 60 -9.32 -4.44 7.82
C HIS A 60 -10.68 -3.83 7.46
N LEU A 61 -10.70 -2.68 6.79
CA LEU A 61 -11.93 -1.99 6.43
C LEU A 61 -12.68 -2.76 5.33
N PRO A 62 -14.02 -2.87 5.42
CA PRO A 62 -14.79 -3.59 4.40
C PRO A 62 -14.71 -2.94 3.01
N TYR A 63 -14.43 -1.65 2.95
CA TYR A 63 -14.27 -0.89 1.70
C TYR A 63 -12.78 -0.69 1.32
N ALA A 64 -11.86 -1.40 1.95
CA ALA A 64 -10.43 -1.24 1.72
C ALA A 64 -10.01 -1.42 0.24
N PRO A 65 -10.53 -2.42 -0.52
CA PRO A 65 -10.15 -2.55 -1.93
C PRO A 65 -10.47 -1.29 -2.75
N ALA A 66 -11.69 -0.78 -2.65
CA ALA A 66 -12.12 0.43 -3.38
C ALA A 66 -11.31 1.65 -2.96
N LYS A 67 -11.07 1.84 -1.64
CA LYS A 67 -10.29 2.97 -1.13
C LYS A 67 -8.83 2.89 -1.53
N SER A 68 -8.23 1.71 -1.56
CA SER A 68 -6.83 1.57 -1.99
C SER A 68 -6.64 2.07 -3.42
N PHE A 69 -7.53 1.73 -4.35
CA PHE A 69 -7.48 2.25 -5.72
C PHE A 69 -7.72 3.76 -5.79
N HIS A 70 -8.65 4.27 -4.99
CA HIS A 70 -8.91 5.71 -4.91
C HIS A 70 -7.65 6.46 -4.46
N TRP A 71 -6.99 6.00 -3.41
CA TRP A 71 -5.78 6.63 -2.88
C TRP A 71 -4.57 6.48 -3.83
N ILE A 72 -4.44 5.35 -4.53
CA ILE A 72 -3.40 5.15 -5.53
C ILE A 72 -3.50 6.20 -6.66
N ALA A 73 -4.71 6.62 -7.02
CA ALA A 73 -4.94 7.63 -8.05
C ALA A 73 -4.67 9.07 -7.58
N ASP A 74 -4.44 9.29 -6.28
CA ASP A 74 -4.14 10.61 -5.73
C ASP A 74 -2.71 11.03 -6.06
N GLU A 75 -2.48 12.32 -6.22
CA GLU A 75 -1.16 12.88 -6.52
C GLU A 75 -0.32 13.14 -5.26
N GLN A 76 -0.95 13.18 -4.09
CA GLN A 76 -0.25 13.42 -2.83
C GLN A 76 0.53 12.18 -2.41
N GLU A 77 1.81 12.35 -2.14
CA GLU A 77 2.79 11.29 -1.86
C GLU A 77 2.32 10.28 -0.81
N TYR A 78 1.89 10.74 0.37
CA TYR A 78 1.51 9.83 1.46
C TYR A 78 0.15 9.18 1.24
N ILE A 79 -0.77 9.84 0.53
CA ILE A 79 -2.06 9.23 0.17
C ILE A 79 -1.81 8.09 -0.81
N GLN A 80 -1.03 8.33 -1.86
CA GLN A 80 -0.69 7.31 -2.84
C GLN A 80 0.09 6.15 -2.20
N THR A 81 1.04 6.46 -1.32
CA THR A 81 1.79 5.46 -0.56
C THR A 81 0.86 4.58 0.27
N CYS A 82 -0.09 5.18 1.00
CA CYS A 82 -1.08 4.42 1.78
C CYS A 82 -1.96 3.54 0.90
N GLY A 83 -2.31 4.01 -0.29
CA GLY A 83 -3.05 3.20 -1.27
C GLY A 83 -2.31 1.93 -1.64
N PHE A 84 -1.04 2.04 -2.01
CA PHE A 84 -0.21 0.87 -2.35
C PHE A 84 0.06 -0.03 -1.14
N LEU A 85 0.35 0.54 0.03
CA LEU A 85 0.59 -0.24 1.25
C LEU A 85 -0.64 -1.05 1.66
N THR A 86 -1.83 -0.44 1.60
CA THR A 86 -3.08 -1.12 1.88
C THR A 86 -3.35 -2.23 0.86
N ALA A 87 -3.17 -1.94 -0.43
CA ALA A 87 -3.36 -2.92 -1.50
C ALA A 87 -2.41 -4.11 -1.37
N ALA A 88 -1.14 -3.86 -1.01
CA ALA A 88 -0.17 -4.93 -0.77
C ALA A 88 -0.64 -5.87 0.35
N ARG A 89 -1.21 -5.34 1.42
CA ARG A 89 -1.79 -6.15 2.50
C ARG A 89 -2.97 -6.98 2.03
N LEU A 90 -3.82 -6.41 1.17
CA LEU A 90 -4.97 -7.13 0.61
C LEU A 90 -4.53 -8.28 -0.30
N LEU A 91 -3.44 -8.14 -1.05
CA LEU A 91 -2.87 -9.22 -1.87
C LEU A 91 -2.38 -10.39 -1.04
N MET A 92 -2.00 -10.16 0.21
CA MET A 92 -1.56 -11.23 1.12
C MET A 92 -2.72 -12.10 1.62
N LYS A 93 -3.95 -11.60 1.51
CA LYS A 93 -5.16 -12.30 1.96
C LYS A 93 -5.86 -12.93 0.77
N LYS A 94 -6.12 -14.24 0.84
CA LYS A 94 -6.83 -14.93 -0.23
C LYS A 94 -8.30 -14.48 -0.29
N GLY A 95 -8.74 -14.10 -1.48
CA GLY A 95 -10.13 -13.74 -1.74
C GLY A 95 -10.50 -12.28 -1.55
N ASP A 96 -9.59 -11.45 -1.04
CA ASP A 96 -9.86 -10.02 -0.84
C ASP A 96 -9.75 -9.20 -2.14
N MET A 97 -9.11 -9.75 -3.16
CA MET A 97 -8.94 -9.07 -4.44
C MET A 97 -9.12 -10.05 -5.60
N THR A 98 -9.91 -9.66 -6.60
CA THR A 98 -10.13 -10.47 -7.81
C THR A 98 -8.89 -10.47 -8.70
N GLU A 99 -8.78 -11.45 -9.61
CA GLU A 99 -7.70 -11.49 -10.61
C GLU A 99 -7.64 -10.21 -11.46
N ARG A 100 -8.81 -9.70 -11.85
CA ARG A 100 -8.89 -8.45 -12.62
C ARG A 100 -8.36 -7.26 -11.81
N ALA A 101 -8.77 -7.13 -10.57
CA ALA A 101 -8.31 -6.06 -9.69
C ALA A 101 -6.81 -6.18 -9.42
N SER A 102 -6.31 -7.39 -9.20
CA SER A 102 -4.87 -7.64 -9.02
C SER A 102 -4.06 -7.24 -10.26
N GLY A 103 -4.57 -7.53 -11.45
CA GLY A 103 -3.93 -7.13 -12.71
C GLY A 103 -3.89 -5.60 -12.89
N GLU A 104 -4.99 -4.92 -12.59
CA GLU A 104 -5.05 -3.46 -12.61
C GLU A 104 -4.09 -2.84 -11.59
N LEU A 105 -4.00 -3.44 -10.41
CA LEU A 105 -3.07 -3.01 -9.37
C LEU A 105 -1.62 -3.17 -9.81
N LEU A 106 -1.28 -4.27 -10.46
CA LEU A 106 0.06 -4.48 -11.02
C LEU A 106 0.40 -3.37 -12.02
N ASP A 107 -0.50 -3.05 -12.93
CA ASP A 107 -0.28 -2.00 -13.93
C ASP A 107 -0.03 -0.64 -13.25
N GLN A 108 -0.81 -0.30 -12.23
CA GLN A 108 -0.62 0.93 -11.45
C GLN A 108 0.73 0.94 -10.72
N ALA A 109 1.12 -0.19 -10.15
CA ALA A 109 2.39 -0.30 -9.44
C ALA A 109 3.60 -0.18 -10.40
N ILE A 110 3.53 -0.78 -11.58
CA ILE A 110 4.57 -0.64 -12.62
C ILE A 110 4.72 0.83 -13.03
N CYS A 111 3.63 1.55 -13.22
CA CYS A 111 3.69 2.99 -13.49
C CYS A 111 4.31 3.77 -12.32
N ALA A 112 3.99 3.42 -11.10
CA ALA A 112 4.44 4.13 -9.91
C ALA A 112 5.91 3.95 -9.59
N VAL A 113 6.61 2.95 -10.15
CA VAL A 113 8.07 2.83 -9.98
C VAL A 113 8.81 3.98 -10.67
N HIS A 114 8.14 4.74 -11.53
CA HIS A 114 8.69 5.94 -12.16
C HIS A 114 8.43 7.22 -11.35
N SER A 115 7.77 7.11 -10.20
CA SER A 115 7.49 8.26 -9.33
C SER A 115 8.79 8.89 -8.81
N ASP A 116 8.79 10.21 -8.63
CA ASP A 116 9.88 10.93 -7.98
C ASP A 116 9.95 10.64 -6.47
N SER A 117 8.85 10.17 -5.88
CA SER A 117 8.79 9.84 -4.46
C SER A 117 9.39 8.46 -4.17
N TYR A 118 10.41 8.43 -3.32
CA TYR A 118 10.99 7.20 -2.82
C TYR A 118 9.97 6.31 -2.09
N HIS A 119 9.09 6.91 -1.30
CA HIS A 119 8.07 6.16 -0.55
C HIS A 119 7.04 5.53 -1.48
N VAL A 120 6.61 6.25 -2.52
CA VAL A 120 5.69 5.71 -3.53
C VAL A 120 6.35 4.56 -4.27
N ARG A 121 7.60 4.72 -4.72
CA ARG A 121 8.34 3.65 -5.41
C ARG A 121 8.45 2.40 -4.55
N ASN A 122 8.84 2.54 -3.28
CA ASN A 122 8.96 1.39 -2.36
C ASN A 122 7.63 0.69 -2.12
N ALA A 123 6.55 1.45 -1.94
CA ALA A 123 5.22 0.87 -1.75
C ALA A 123 4.75 0.12 -3.01
N ALA A 124 5.01 0.68 -4.20
CA ALA A 124 4.71 0.03 -5.47
C ALA A 124 5.53 -1.27 -5.63
N LEU A 125 6.82 -1.26 -5.28
CA LEU A 125 7.66 -2.45 -5.31
C LEU A 125 7.15 -3.54 -4.38
N LEU A 126 6.64 -3.16 -3.20
CA LEU A 126 6.03 -4.11 -2.28
C LEU A 126 4.79 -4.77 -2.89
N VAL A 127 3.94 -3.99 -3.56
CA VAL A 127 2.78 -4.53 -4.30
C VAL A 127 3.23 -5.55 -5.35
N ILE A 128 4.24 -5.21 -6.16
CA ILE A 128 4.74 -6.09 -7.21
C ILE A 128 5.30 -7.38 -6.61
N ARG A 129 6.05 -7.28 -5.51
CA ARG A 129 6.58 -8.45 -4.79
C ARG A 129 5.44 -9.36 -4.31
N LYS A 130 4.41 -8.81 -3.67
CA LYS A 130 3.27 -9.60 -3.19
C LYS A 130 2.48 -10.21 -4.35
N TYR A 131 2.36 -9.52 -5.47
CA TYR A 131 1.76 -10.07 -6.69
C TYR A 131 2.54 -11.29 -7.20
N MET A 132 3.87 -11.21 -7.26
CA MET A 132 4.72 -12.31 -7.67
C MET A 132 4.60 -13.54 -6.75
N GLN A 133 4.50 -13.29 -5.45
CA GLN A 133 4.41 -14.35 -4.44
C GLN A 133 3.07 -15.11 -4.46
N HIS A 134 2.07 -14.59 -5.17
CA HIS A 134 0.76 -15.19 -5.26
C HIS A 134 0.76 -16.52 -6.05
N SER A 135 1.52 -16.58 -7.15
CA SER A 135 1.63 -17.78 -7.99
C SER A 135 2.87 -17.73 -8.87
N GLU A 136 3.30 -18.90 -9.36
CA GLU A 136 4.38 -18.98 -10.34
C GLU A 136 4.04 -18.25 -11.66
N GLU A 137 2.76 -18.28 -12.06
CA GLU A 137 2.28 -17.59 -13.24
C GLU A 137 2.43 -16.07 -13.09
N HIS A 138 2.06 -15.52 -11.93
CA HIS A 138 2.26 -14.10 -11.63
C HIS A 138 3.73 -13.72 -11.62
N ALA A 139 4.58 -14.54 -11.01
CA ALA A 139 6.03 -14.31 -11.00
C ALA A 139 6.60 -14.29 -12.43
N PHE A 140 6.21 -15.25 -13.26
CA PHE A 140 6.64 -15.31 -14.65
C PHE A 140 6.20 -14.10 -15.46
N GLN A 141 4.96 -13.66 -15.27
CA GLN A 141 4.42 -12.45 -15.91
C GLN A 141 5.27 -11.23 -15.59
N VAL A 142 5.62 -11.02 -14.31
CA VAL A 142 6.45 -9.88 -13.90
C VAL A 142 7.88 -10.00 -14.45
N CYS A 143 8.46 -11.19 -14.44
CA CYS A 143 9.78 -11.43 -15.02
C CYS A 143 9.83 -11.00 -16.48
N ARG A 144 8.81 -11.32 -17.26
CA ARG A 144 8.72 -10.90 -18.65
C ARG A 144 8.61 -9.39 -18.82
N LEU A 145 7.86 -8.73 -17.93
CA LEU A 145 7.70 -7.27 -17.97
C LEU A 145 9.03 -6.53 -17.75
N VAL A 146 9.94 -7.10 -16.95
CA VAL A 146 11.20 -6.43 -16.58
C VAL A 146 12.39 -6.83 -17.44
N GLU A 147 12.25 -7.77 -18.38
CA GLU A 147 13.35 -8.23 -19.23
C GLU A 147 14.09 -7.09 -19.93
N GLY A 148 13.38 -6.06 -20.38
CA GLY A 148 13.95 -4.90 -21.05
C GLY A 148 14.59 -3.86 -20.13
N MET A 149 14.57 -4.07 -18.82
CA MET A 149 15.01 -3.08 -17.83
C MET A 149 16.44 -3.34 -17.30
N ALA A 150 17.11 -4.41 -17.74
CA ALA A 150 18.43 -4.81 -17.25
C ALA A 150 19.47 -3.69 -17.35
N ASP A 151 19.45 -2.93 -18.43
CA ASP A 151 20.38 -1.85 -18.72
C ASP A 151 19.76 -0.46 -18.53
N SER A 152 18.64 -0.36 -17.84
CA SER A 152 17.95 0.92 -17.61
C SER A 152 18.81 1.84 -16.73
N THR A 153 18.79 3.13 -17.06
CA THR A 153 19.42 4.19 -16.27
C THR A 153 18.44 4.84 -15.29
N LEU A 154 17.15 4.48 -15.36
CA LEU A 154 16.11 4.99 -14.47
C LEU A 154 16.16 4.28 -13.12
N GLU A 155 16.25 5.06 -12.05
CA GLU A 155 16.39 4.53 -10.69
C GLU A 155 15.27 3.56 -10.32
N GLY A 156 14.02 3.92 -10.60
CA GLY A 156 12.85 3.08 -10.31
C GLY A 156 12.88 1.75 -11.05
N GLU A 157 13.28 1.75 -12.33
CA GLU A 157 13.42 0.52 -13.12
C GLU A 157 14.56 -0.36 -12.62
N GLN A 158 15.68 0.24 -12.22
CA GLN A 158 16.79 -0.48 -11.60
C GLN A 158 16.35 -1.17 -10.31
N MET A 159 15.62 -0.45 -9.45
CA MET A 159 15.06 -1.00 -8.21
C MET A 159 14.14 -2.18 -8.50
N LEU A 160 13.24 -2.02 -9.46
CA LEU A 160 12.29 -3.07 -9.86
C LEU A 160 13.04 -4.30 -10.40
N TYR A 161 13.95 -4.11 -11.32
CA TYR A 161 14.73 -5.19 -11.91
C TYR A 161 15.50 -5.98 -10.84
N ASN A 162 16.17 -5.29 -9.93
CA ASN A 162 16.92 -5.91 -8.85
C ASN A 162 16.02 -6.68 -7.89
N MET A 163 14.87 -6.11 -7.51
CA MET A 163 13.92 -6.79 -6.65
C MET A 163 13.38 -8.07 -7.29
N VAL A 164 13.04 -8.03 -8.57
CA VAL A 164 12.54 -9.22 -9.30
C VAL A 164 13.60 -10.30 -9.36
N LYS A 165 14.85 -9.93 -9.59
CA LYS A 165 15.96 -10.90 -9.56
C LYS A 165 16.11 -11.56 -8.19
N GLU A 166 16.09 -10.79 -7.12
CA GLU A 166 16.18 -11.33 -5.75
C GLU A 166 15.07 -12.33 -5.47
N GLU A 167 13.83 -12.02 -5.87
CA GLU A 167 12.68 -12.90 -5.65
C GLU A 167 12.75 -14.20 -6.47
N THR A 168 13.44 -14.20 -7.60
CA THR A 168 13.49 -15.36 -8.51
C THR A 168 14.73 -16.23 -8.31
N GLU A 169 15.74 -15.74 -7.59
CA GLU A 169 16.97 -16.48 -7.28
C GLU A 169 16.85 -17.28 -5.96
N GLU A 170 15.80 -17.09 -5.17
CA GLU A 170 15.47 -17.86 -3.96
C GLU A 170 14.65 -19.11 -4.33
#